data_07f0d2e9511e8cccbb14aea203c4ca76
#
_entry.id   07f0d2e9511e8cccbb14aea203c4ca76
#
_cell.length_a   1.000
_cell.length_b   1.000
_cell.length_c   1.000
_cell.angle_alpha   90.00
_cell.angle_beta   90.00
_cell.angle_gamma   90.00
#
_symmetry.space_group_name_H-M   'P 1'
#
loop_
_entity.id
_entity.type
_entity.pdbx_description
1 polymer ?
#
loop_
_entity_poly.entity_id
_entity_poly.type
_entity_poly.pdbx_seq_one_letter_code
_entity_poly.pdbx_strand_id
1 'polypeptide(L)'
;MSTIGSTLLTILEFIIAFGALVFLHELGHFLAARLNKIDVEEFGFGYPPKMVKLFRAGGTDFTLNWIPFGGFCRMKGEAGDITESGSFPAANPWQRLVALLGGPFMNLLVGMLIFAYLFSRTGMPDYSKVLITGIATNSPASAELQIGDIVTEVNGKEVQNLDHL
;
A
#
# COMPACT_ATOMS: atom_id res chain seq x y z
N MET A 1 15.37 22.79 -9.19
CA MET A 1 14.61 21.91 -10.13
C MET A 1 13.44 22.73 -10.66
N SER A 2 13.16 22.70 -11.97
CA SER A 2 12.02 23.42 -12.53
C SER A 2 10.72 22.82 -11.97
N THR A 3 9.68 23.63 -11.76
CA THR A 3 8.36 23.21 -11.27
C THR A 3 7.78 22.02 -12.08
N ILE A 4 8.04 22.00 -13.39
CA ILE A 4 7.63 20.91 -14.28
C ILE A 4 8.35 19.60 -13.92
N GLY A 5 9.65 19.64 -13.62
CA GLY A 5 10.41 18.44 -13.25
C GLY A 5 9.94 17.82 -11.92
N SER A 6 9.61 18.64 -10.94
CA SER A 6 9.05 18.13 -9.66
C SER A 6 7.66 17.52 -9.85
N THR A 7 6.78 18.14 -10.66
CA THR A 7 5.46 17.61 -10.95
C THR A 7 5.52 16.25 -11.66
N LEU A 8 6.39 16.10 -12.65
CA LEU A 8 6.56 14.82 -13.36
C LEU A 8 7.07 13.72 -12.44
N LEU A 9 8.02 14.05 -11.55
CA LEU A 9 8.53 13.09 -10.57
C LEU A 9 7.40 12.62 -9.61
N THR A 10 6.62 13.54 -9.07
CA THR A 10 5.49 13.21 -8.19
C THR A 10 4.45 12.31 -8.88
N ILE A 11 4.15 12.59 -10.17
CA ILE A 11 3.24 11.75 -10.96
C ILE A 11 3.82 10.33 -11.11
N LEU A 12 5.11 10.22 -11.41
CA LEU A 12 5.79 8.93 -11.57
C LEU A 12 5.79 8.14 -10.25
N GLU A 13 6.11 8.80 -9.14
CA GLU A 13 6.07 8.20 -7.79
C GLU A 13 4.67 7.68 -7.46
N PHE A 14 3.64 8.47 -7.76
CA PHE A 14 2.24 8.06 -7.57
C PHE A 14 1.89 6.82 -8.41
N ILE A 15 2.27 6.81 -9.70
CA ILE A 15 2.00 5.67 -10.60
C ILE A 15 2.68 4.41 -10.08
N ILE A 16 3.93 4.49 -9.63
CA ILE A 16 4.67 3.35 -9.08
C ILE A 16 4.02 2.85 -7.79
N ALA A 17 3.72 3.76 -6.85
CA ALA A 17 3.13 3.39 -5.57
C ALA A 17 1.73 2.78 -5.73
N PHE A 18 0.88 3.41 -6.54
CA PHE A 18 -0.46 2.93 -6.84
C PHE A 18 -0.43 1.60 -7.60
N GLY A 19 0.45 1.49 -8.61
CA GLY A 19 0.65 0.26 -9.38
C GLY A 19 1.10 -0.91 -8.49
N ALA A 20 2.03 -0.67 -7.57
CA ALA A 20 2.47 -1.66 -6.60
C ALA A 20 1.34 -2.10 -5.67
N LEU A 21 0.53 -1.14 -5.16
CA LEU A 21 -0.62 -1.43 -4.30
C LEU A 21 -1.65 -2.32 -5.00
N VAL A 22 -2.00 -2.00 -6.25
CA VAL A 22 -2.97 -2.80 -7.02
C VAL A 22 -2.37 -4.17 -7.38
N PHE A 23 -1.08 -4.24 -7.76
CA PHE A 23 -0.43 -5.52 -8.02
C PHE A 23 -0.43 -6.46 -6.80
N LEU A 24 -0.14 -5.93 -5.62
CA LEU A 24 -0.20 -6.70 -4.36
C LEU A 24 -1.63 -7.14 -4.02
N HIS A 25 -2.61 -6.29 -4.31
CA HIS A 25 -4.02 -6.64 -4.20
C HIS A 25 -4.38 -7.86 -5.06
N GLU A 26 -4.03 -7.82 -6.34
CA GLU A 26 -4.27 -8.93 -7.27
C GLU A 26 -3.49 -10.20 -6.88
N LEU A 27 -2.27 -10.02 -6.36
CA LEU A 27 -1.48 -11.14 -5.81
C LEU A 27 -2.20 -11.80 -4.62
N GLY A 28 -2.88 -11.01 -3.79
CA GLY A 28 -3.72 -11.51 -2.71
C GLY A 28 -4.86 -12.40 -3.21
N HIS A 29 -5.58 -11.97 -4.24
CA HIS A 29 -6.62 -12.78 -4.90
C HIS A 29 -6.05 -14.06 -5.50
N PHE A 30 -4.93 -13.96 -6.21
CA PHE A 30 -4.23 -15.10 -6.79
C PHE A 30 -3.88 -16.16 -5.75
N LEU A 31 -3.23 -15.76 -4.66
CA LEU A 31 -2.81 -16.68 -3.61
C LEU A 31 -4.02 -17.30 -2.89
N ALA A 32 -5.03 -16.49 -2.56
CA ALA A 32 -6.24 -16.96 -1.88
C ALA A 32 -7.03 -17.93 -2.75
N ALA A 33 -7.18 -17.67 -4.06
CA ALA A 33 -7.83 -18.58 -5.01
C ALA A 33 -7.09 -19.92 -5.08
N ARG A 34 -5.76 -19.88 -5.26
CA ARG A 34 -4.93 -21.10 -5.36
C ARG A 34 -4.98 -21.95 -4.10
N LEU A 35 -4.91 -21.32 -2.92
CA LEU A 35 -5.03 -22.01 -1.62
C LEU A 35 -6.39 -22.68 -1.45
N ASN A 36 -7.44 -22.14 -2.04
CA ASN A 36 -8.80 -22.67 -2.01
C ASN A 36 -9.16 -23.56 -3.20
N LYS A 37 -8.15 -24.00 -4.00
CA LYS A 37 -8.31 -24.87 -5.16
C LYS A 37 -9.21 -24.28 -6.26
N ILE A 38 -9.24 -22.96 -6.35
CA ILE A 38 -9.82 -22.23 -7.47
C ILE A 38 -8.72 -21.99 -8.49
N ASP A 39 -8.93 -22.42 -9.72
CA ASP A 39 -7.98 -22.25 -10.80
C ASP A 39 -7.92 -20.78 -11.22
N VAL A 40 -6.70 -20.28 -11.38
CA VAL A 40 -6.45 -18.96 -11.96
C VAL A 40 -5.95 -19.16 -13.37
N GLU A 41 -6.69 -18.64 -14.35
CA GLU A 41 -6.35 -18.77 -15.77
C GLU A 41 -5.24 -17.83 -16.17
N GLU A 42 -5.26 -16.59 -15.65
CA GLU A 42 -4.32 -15.56 -16.00
C GLU A 42 -3.99 -14.68 -14.79
N PHE A 43 -2.68 -14.43 -14.61
CA PHE A 43 -2.16 -13.46 -13.66
C PHE A 43 -1.19 -12.53 -14.39
N GLY A 44 -1.47 -11.23 -14.41
CA GLY A 44 -0.72 -10.29 -15.22
C GLY A 44 -0.22 -9.08 -14.45
N PHE A 45 0.90 -8.53 -14.91
CA PHE A 45 1.30 -7.19 -14.55
C PHE A 45 0.65 -6.20 -15.52
N GLY A 46 -0.03 -5.19 -14.97
CA GLY A 46 -0.82 -4.24 -15.75
C GLY A 46 -2.21 -4.75 -16.07
N TYR A 47 -3.05 -3.86 -16.64
CA TYR A 47 -4.44 -4.14 -16.97
C TYR A 47 -4.60 -4.48 -18.48
N PRO A 48 -5.53 -5.36 -18.85
CA PRO A 48 -5.79 -5.72 -20.25
C PRO A 48 -5.98 -4.51 -21.17
N PRO A 49 -5.71 -4.66 -22.50
CA PRO A 49 -5.48 -5.90 -23.21
C PRO A 49 -4.06 -6.47 -23.02
N LYS A 50 -3.96 -7.79 -23.19
CA LYS A 50 -2.71 -8.53 -23.10
C LYS A 50 -1.71 -8.06 -24.14
N MET A 51 -0.47 -7.76 -23.70
CA MET A 51 0.64 -7.43 -24.57
C MET A 51 1.44 -8.69 -24.93
N VAL A 52 1.86 -9.44 -23.90
CA VAL A 52 2.66 -10.66 -24.11
C VAL A 52 2.42 -11.66 -22.97
N LYS A 53 2.42 -12.94 -23.32
CA LYS A 53 2.52 -14.04 -22.36
C LYS A 53 3.99 -14.28 -22.03
N LEU A 54 4.34 -14.21 -20.77
CA LEU A 54 5.70 -14.40 -20.29
C LEU A 54 6.04 -15.89 -20.15
N PHE A 55 5.22 -16.61 -19.36
CA PHE A 55 5.37 -18.05 -19.13
C PHE A 55 4.05 -18.64 -18.61
N ARG A 56 4.01 -19.97 -18.46
CA ARG A 56 2.90 -20.69 -17.83
C ARG A 56 3.42 -21.55 -16.68
N ALA A 57 2.79 -21.42 -15.52
CA ALA A 57 3.13 -22.24 -14.36
C ALA A 57 1.87 -22.61 -13.57
N GLY A 58 1.77 -23.87 -13.12
CA GLY A 58 0.66 -24.37 -12.32
C GLY A 58 -0.73 -24.19 -12.95
N GLY A 59 -0.83 -24.19 -14.29
CA GLY A 59 -2.08 -23.97 -15.02
C GLY A 59 -2.41 -22.49 -15.30
N THR A 60 -1.67 -21.54 -14.71
CA THR A 60 -1.86 -20.08 -14.85
C THR A 60 -0.93 -19.51 -15.91
N ASP A 61 -1.46 -18.69 -16.80
CA ASP A 61 -0.68 -17.88 -17.73
C ASP A 61 -0.23 -16.58 -17.05
N PHE A 62 1.08 -16.38 -16.97
CA PHE A 62 1.66 -15.13 -16.46
C PHE A 62 1.88 -14.18 -17.63
N THR A 63 1.32 -12.95 -17.53
CA THR A 63 1.24 -12.02 -18.66
C THR A 63 1.72 -10.63 -18.32
N LEU A 64 2.14 -9.89 -19.33
CA LEU A 64 2.34 -8.46 -19.29
C LEU A 64 1.26 -7.81 -20.16
N ASN A 65 0.61 -6.78 -19.63
CA ASN A 65 -0.50 -6.10 -20.26
C ASN A 65 -0.12 -4.68 -20.67
N TRP A 66 -0.88 -4.10 -21.63
CA TRP A 66 -0.56 -2.81 -22.22
C TRP A 66 -0.72 -1.62 -21.26
N ILE A 67 -1.67 -1.70 -20.35
CA ILE A 67 -1.93 -0.61 -19.41
C ILE A 67 -1.07 -0.85 -18.16
N PRO A 68 0.02 -0.06 -17.93
CA PRO A 68 1.03 -0.37 -16.92
C PRO A 68 0.57 0.02 -15.49
N PHE A 69 -0.70 -0.18 -15.19
CA PHE A 69 -1.25 0.10 -13.88
C PHE A 69 -1.64 -1.20 -13.17
N GLY A 70 -0.95 -1.47 -12.06
CA GLY A 70 -1.31 -2.54 -11.14
C GLY A 70 -1.14 -3.94 -11.66
N GLY A 71 -2.09 -4.81 -11.32
CA GLY A 71 -2.15 -6.21 -11.66
C GLY A 71 -3.47 -6.62 -12.28
N PHE A 72 -3.52 -7.87 -12.72
CA PHE A 72 -4.72 -8.51 -13.25
C PHE A 72 -4.73 -9.98 -12.85
N CYS A 73 -5.80 -10.41 -12.21
CA CYS A 73 -6.03 -11.79 -11.80
C CYS A 73 -7.37 -12.25 -12.32
N ARG A 74 -7.39 -13.30 -13.16
CA ARG A 74 -8.63 -13.87 -13.68
C ARG A 74 -8.80 -15.32 -13.20
N MET A 75 -9.81 -15.53 -12.38
CA MET A 75 -10.19 -16.85 -11.90
C MET A 75 -11.04 -17.56 -12.94
N LYS A 76 -10.90 -18.89 -13.03
CA LYS A 76 -11.67 -19.72 -13.96
C LYS A 76 -13.17 -19.57 -13.70
N GLY A 77 -13.94 -19.21 -14.72
CA GLY A 77 -15.39 -19.08 -14.64
C GLY A 77 -15.88 -17.88 -13.82
N GLU A 78 -15.04 -16.88 -13.56
CA GLU A 78 -15.41 -15.68 -12.80
C GLU A 78 -16.53 -14.89 -13.49
N ALA A 79 -16.59 -14.91 -14.81
CA ALA A 79 -17.69 -14.30 -15.58
C ALA A 79 -19.03 -15.06 -15.46
N GLY A 80 -19.07 -16.19 -14.75
CA GLY A 80 -20.28 -16.96 -14.49
C GLY A 80 -20.67 -17.96 -15.58
N ASP A 81 -19.82 -18.17 -16.58
CA ASP A 81 -20.05 -18.99 -17.76
C ASP A 81 -19.61 -20.45 -17.62
N ILE A 82 -18.82 -20.79 -16.59
CA ILE A 82 -18.24 -22.11 -16.38
C ILE A 82 -18.47 -22.59 -14.94
N THR A 83 -19.09 -23.77 -14.78
CA THR A 83 -19.34 -24.40 -13.45
C THR A 83 -18.56 -25.70 -13.26
N GLU A 84 -17.46 -25.89 -13.99
CA GLU A 84 -16.60 -27.05 -13.86
C GLU A 84 -15.79 -27.04 -12.57
N SER A 85 -15.25 -28.21 -12.22
CA SER A 85 -14.35 -28.35 -11.07
C SER A 85 -13.16 -27.39 -11.18
N GLY A 86 -12.83 -26.72 -10.07
CA GLY A 86 -11.80 -25.70 -10.03
C GLY A 86 -12.27 -24.29 -10.46
N SER A 87 -13.51 -24.14 -10.96
CA SER A 87 -14.03 -22.81 -11.28
C SER A 87 -14.50 -22.06 -10.04
N PHE A 88 -14.49 -20.74 -10.10
CA PHE A 88 -14.96 -19.87 -9.02
C PHE A 88 -16.44 -20.13 -8.66
N PRO A 89 -17.40 -20.32 -9.61
CA PRO A 89 -18.78 -20.64 -9.27
C PRO A 89 -18.96 -22.02 -8.64
N ALA A 90 -18.11 -23.01 -8.97
CA ALA A 90 -18.17 -24.34 -8.39
C ALA A 90 -17.60 -24.41 -6.96
N ALA A 91 -16.82 -23.43 -6.55
CA ALA A 91 -16.27 -23.33 -5.20
C ALA A 91 -17.39 -23.08 -4.18
N ASN A 92 -17.21 -23.58 -2.95
CA ASN A 92 -18.18 -23.33 -1.90
C ASN A 92 -18.15 -21.83 -1.47
N PRO A 93 -19.23 -21.32 -0.80
CA PRO A 93 -19.32 -19.91 -0.46
C PRO A 93 -18.14 -19.38 0.36
N TRP A 94 -17.58 -20.18 1.26
CA TRP A 94 -16.44 -19.78 2.09
C TRP A 94 -15.16 -19.66 1.25
N GLN A 95 -14.93 -20.58 0.33
CA GLN A 95 -13.78 -20.51 -0.60
C GLN A 95 -13.84 -19.27 -1.48
N ARG A 96 -15.04 -18.95 -1.99
CA ARG A 96 -15.29 -17.74 -2.77
C ARG A 96 -15.05 -16.48 -1.93
N LEU A 97 -15.57 -16.45 -0.68
CA LEU A 97 -15.36 -15.34 0.23
C LEU A 97 -13.86 -15.11 0.50
N VAL A 98 -13.12 -16.17 0.81
CA VAL A 98 -11.66 -16.07 1.04
C VAL A 98 -10.93 -15.58 -0.20
N ALA A 99 -11.29 -16.08 -1.38
CA ALA A 99 -10.70 -15.61 -2.64
C ALA A 99 -10.97 -14.11 -2.88
N LEU A 100 -12.21 -13.64 -2.63
CA LEU A 100 -12.59 -12.23 -2.76
C LEU A 100 -11.94 -11.33 -1.70
N LEU A 101 -11.74 -11.81 -0.49
CA LEU A 101 -11.08 -11.05 0.57
C LEU A 101 -9.55 -11.06 0.46
N GLY A 102 -8.98 -11.92 -0.38
CA GLY A 102 -7.53 -12.08 -0.54
C GLY A 102 -6.82 -10.78 -0.89
N GLY A 103 -7.38 -10.00 -1.82
CA GLY A 103 -6.83 -8.70 -2.24
C GLY A 103 -6.80 -7.66 -1.12
N PRO A 104 -7.96 -7.30 -0.51
CA PRO A 104 -8.00 -6.39 0.62
C PRO A 104 -7.11 -6.83 1.79
N PHE A 105 -7.09 -8.13 2.09
CA PHE A 105 -6.25 -8.68 3.15
C PHE A 105 -4.76 -8.48 2.86
N MET A 106 -4.32 -8.71 1.62
CA MET A 106 -2.93 -8.49 1.23
C MET A 106 -2.52 -7.02 1.41
N ASN A 107 -3.36 -6.08 1.00
CA ASN A 107 -3.09 -4.64 1.18
C ASN A 107 -2.99 -4.27 2.66
N LEU A 108 -3.88 -4.81 3.50
CA LEU A 108 -3.83 -4.60 4.94
C LEU A 108 -2.54 -5.18 5.55
N LEU A 109 -2.19 -6.41 5.18
CA LEU A 109 -0.97 -7.07 5.64
C LEU A 109 0.29 -6.28 5.28
N VAL A 110 0.40 -5.86 4.02
CA VAL A 110 1.54 -5.06 3.55
C VAL A 110 1.58 -3.70 4.25
N GLY A 111 0.44 -3.05 4.41
CA GLY A 111 0.33 -1.81 5.19
C GLY A 111 0.83 -1.98 6.62
N MET A 112 0.38 -3.02 7.32
CA MET A 112 0.86 -3.33 8.67
C MET A 112 2.38 -3.56 8.72
N LEU A 113 2.95 -4.30 7.75
CA LEU A 113 4.39 -4.55 7.68
C LEU A 113 5.19 -3.26 7.43
N ILE A 114 4.70 -2.38 6.55
CA ILE A 114 5.32 -1.08 6.29
C ILE A 114 5.28 -0.22 7.56
N PHE A 115 4.14 -0.13 8.24
CA PHE A 115 4.03 0.63 9.49
C PHE A 115 4.92 0.05 10.59
N ALA A 116 4.94 -1.27 10.77
CA ALA A 116 5.82 -1.92 11.73
C ALA A 116 7.31 -1.60 11.45
N TYR A 117 7.71 -1.66 10.18
CA TYR A 117 9.07 -1.28 9.77
C TYR A 117 9.35 0.20 10.06
N LEU A 118 8.47 1.12 9.68
CA LEU A 118 8.64 2.55 9.93
C LEU A 118 8.77 2.84 11.42
N PHE A 119 7.86 2.33 12.25
CA PHE A 119 7.92 2.55 13.70
C PHE A 119 9.17 1.91 14.34
N SER A 120 9.65 0.79 13.82
CA SER A 120 10.91 0.21 14.30
C SER A 120 12.14 1.07 14.00
N ARG A 121 12.06 1.91 12.96
CA ARG A 121 13.17 2.79 12.53
C ARG A 121 13.09 4.20 13.13
N THR A 122 11.89 4.77 13.22
CA THR A 122 11.66 6.14 13.68
C THR A 122 11.27 6.24 15.15
N GLY A 123 10.87 5.13 15.77
CA GLY A 123 10.24 5.13 17.09
C GLY A 123 8.78 5.61 17.03
N MET A 124 8.09 5.52 18.17
CA MET A 124 6.75 6.10 18.32
C MET A 124 6.87 7.59 18.61
N PRO A 125 6.02 8.45 18.02
CA PRO A 125 5.95 9.86 18.40
C PRO A 125 5.65 9.99 19.89
N ASP A 126 6.49 10.73 20.61
CA ASP A 126 6.27 11.03 22.02
C ASP A 126 5.46 12.31 22.13
N TYR A 127 4.14 12.18 22.26
CA TYR A 127 3.21 13.30 22.38
C TYR A 127 3.25 13.98 23.75
N SER A 128 4.02 13.45 24.70
CA SER A 128 4.20 14.06 26.02
C SER A 128 5.29 15.17 26.02
N LYS A 129 5.89 15.45 24.88
CA LYS A 129 6.95 16.46 24.76
C LYS A 129 6.63 17.44 23.63
N VAL A 130 6.80 18.71 23.90
CA VAL A 130 6.67 19.77 22.92
C VAL A 130 8.06 20.13 22.40
N LEU A 131 8.33 19.75 21.14
CA LEU A 131 9.61 19.97 20.48
C LEU A 131 9.57 21.23 19.62
N ILE A 132 10.59 22.08 19.71
CA ILE A 132 10.76 23.23 18.82
C ILE A 132 11.26 22.74 17.46
N THR A 133 10.38 22.77 16.45
CA THR A 133 10.69 22.33 15.08
C THR A 133 11.10 23.47 14.15
N GLY A 134 10.88 24.72 14.56
CA GLY A 134 11.25 25.90 13.77
C GLY A 134 11.18 27.16 14.59
N ILE A 135 12.04 28.14 14.27
CA ILE A 135 12.09 29.48 14.89
C ILE A 135 11.94 30.49 13.76
N ALA A 136 11.00 31.41 13.91
CA ALA A 136 10.79 32.47 12.92
C ALA A 136 12.02 33.35 12.76
N THR A 137 12.37 33.70 11.52
CA THR A 137 13.48 34.60 11.22
C THR A 137 13.25 35.97 11.90
N ASN A 138 14.26 36.48 12.60
CA ASN A 138 14.20 37.72 13.40
C ASN A 138 13.28 37.67 14.66
N SER A 139 12.94 36.49 15.16
CA SER A 139 12.27 36.33 16.45
C SER A 139 13.25 36.61 17.59
N PRO A 140 12.84 37.30 18.66
CA PRO A 140 13.63 37.39 19.89
C PRO A 140 14.04 36.01 20.44
N ALA A 141 13.22 35.01 20.25
CA ALA A 141 13.47 33.63 20.66
C ALA A 141 14.67 32.98 19.96
N SER A 142 15.11 33.49 18.80
CA SER A 142 16.26 32.93 18.05
C SER A 142 17.61 33.14 18.76
N ALA A 143 17.67 34.02 19.76
CA ALA A 143 18.88 34.24 20.54
C ALA A 143 19.08 33.19 21.65
N GLU A 144 18.01 32.56 22.12
CA GLU A 144 18.01 31.66 23.28
C GLU A 144 17.53 30.24 23.00
N LEU A 145 16.67 30.04 21.99
CA LEU A 145 16.10 28.76 21.64
C LEU A 145 16.74 28.19 20.40
N GLN A 146 16.84 26.86 20.34
CA GLN A 146 17.36 26.13 19.21
C GLN A 146 16.32 25.12 18.67
N ILE A 147 16.40 24.82 17.39
CA ILE A 147 15.60 23.71 16.80
C ILE A 147 16.06 22.41 17.44
N GLY A 148 15.10 21.65 17.99
CA GLY A 148 15.38 20.41 18.74
C GLY A 148 15.23 20.57 20.26
N ASP A 149 15.08 21.79 20.80
CA ASP A 149 14.79 22.00 22.21
C ASP A 149 13.41 21.45 22.57
N ILE A 150 13.29 20.97 23.82
CA ILE A 150 12.03 20.50 24.39
C ILE A 150 11.55 21.54 25.41
N VAL A 151 10.32 22.04 25.19
CA VAL A 151 9.66 22.94 26.13
C VAL A 151 9.13 22.12 27.30
N THR A 152 9.69 22.32 28.48
CA THR A 152 9.29 21.60 29.70
C THR A 152 8.36 22.43 30.58
N GLU A 153 8.50 23.78 30.56
CA GLU A 153 7.74 24.68 31.40
C GLU A 153 7.56 26.03 30.73
N VAL A 154 6.38 26.65 30.88
CA VAL A 154 6.08 28.00 30.45
C VAL A 154 5.41 28.75 31.61
N ASN A 155 5.99 29.89 32.05
CA ASN A 155 5.48 30.71 33.14
C ASN A 155 5.23 29.92 34.46
N GLY A 156 6.11 28.95 34.77
CA GLY A 156 5.98 28.14 36.00
C GLY A 156 4.93 27.03 35.90
N LYS A 157 4.42 26.75 34.70
CA LYS A 157 3.49 25.64 34.45
C LYS A 157 4.16 24.60 33.55
N GLU A 158 4.12 23.34 33.97
CA GLU A 158 4.63 22.24 33.19
C GLU A 158 3.84 22.05 31.87
N VAL A 159 4.55 21.87 30.77
CA VAL A 159 3.98 21.68 29.42
C VAL A 159 4.15 20.23 29.04
N GLN A 160 3.04 19.50 28.94
CA GLN A 160 3.01 18.08 28.55
C GLN A 160 2.48 17.86 27.14
N ASN A 161 1.84 18.85 26.52
CA ASN A 161 1.33 18.80 25.14
C ASN A 161 1.13 20.21 24.59
N LEU A 162 0.79 20.34 23.31
CA LEU A 162 0.54 21.62 22.64
C LEU A 162 -0.64 22.42 23.22
N ASP A 163 -1.59 21.74 23.85
CA ASP A 163 -2.79 22.38 24.42
C ASP A 163 -2.45 23.15 25.73
N HIS A 164 -1.23 22.96 26.27
CA HIS A 164 -0.74 23.66 27.48
C HIS A 164 0.09 24.92 27.15
N LEU A 165 0.30 25.27 25.86
CA LEU A 165 0.98 26.45 25.39
C LEU A 165 -0.01 27.60 25.18
#